data_d83bfa1545cf53a561df8400861a1639
#
_entry.id   d83bfa1545cf53a561df8400861a1639
#
_cell.length_a   1.000
_cell.length_b   1.000
_cell.length_c   1.000
_cell.angle_alpha   90.00
_cell.angle_beta   90.00
_cell.angle_gamma   90.00
#
_symmetry.space_group_name_H-M   'P 1'
#
loop_
_entity.id
_entity.type
_entity.pdbx_description
1 polymer ?
#
loop_
_entity_poly.entity_id
_entity_poly.type
_entity_poly.pdbx_seq_one_letter_code
_entity_poly.pdbx_strand_id
1 'polypeptide(L)'
;MWDKEDLSAAGYLAGWKVVRRLPEPIARTLFRWGADYASSNGRGMEGLRRNLARVVGPENVTRALVRDSVRSYMRYWMEAFRLPAIHGDAGLHERLLSGLEGLEHFDASAQSGRGTILALPHSGNWDMAGVFLVGHYGQFTTCLLYTSDAA
;
A
#
# COMPACT_ATOMS: atom_id res chain seq x y z
N MET A 1 22.16 -15.28 -23.59
CA MET A 1 21.83 -16.27 -22.55
C MET A 1 21.28 -15.46 -21.38
N TRP A 2 20.01 -15.67 -21.05
CA TRP A 2 19.35 -14.92 -19.96
C TRP A 2 19.99 -15.37 -18.64
N ASP A 3 20.39 -14.42 -17.83
CA ASP A 3 20.88 -14.73 -16.49
C ASP A 3 19.69 -14.88 -15.49
N LYS A 4 19.99 -15.23 -14.24
CA LYS A 4 18.96 -15.43 -13.22
C LYS A 4 18.21 -14.12 -12.88
N GLU A 5 18.88 -12.98 -13.03
CA GLU A 5 18.32 -11.66 -12.76
C GLU A 5 17.36 -11.27 -13.88
N ASP A 6 17.73 -11.49 -15.14
CA ASP A 6 16.86 -11.28 -16.30
C ASP A 6 15.57 -12.11 -16.21
N LEU A 7 15.69 -13.38 -15.79
CA LEU A 7 14.56 -14.28 -15.67
C LEU A 7 13.62 -13.86 -14.53
N SER A 8 14.17 -13.43 -13.40
CA SER A 8 13.37 -12.93 -12.28
C SER A 8 12.67 -11.60 -12.61
N ALA A 9 13.35 -10.68 -13.31
CA ALA A 9 12.78 -9.44 -13.78
C ALA A 9 11.64 -9.69 -14.80
N ALA A 10 11.85 -10.59 -15.75
CA ALA A 10 10.82 -10.98 -16.72
C ALA A 10 9.60 -11.62 -16.03
N GLY A 11 9.83 -12.49 -15.04
CA GLY A 11 8.77 -13.10 -14.23
C GLY A 11 7.97 -12.06 -13.44
N TYR A 12 8.65 -11.09 -12.84
CA TYR A 12 8.01 -9.98 -12.12
C TYR A 12 7.13 -9.14 -13.06
N LEU A 13 7.66 -8.73 -14.22
CA LEU A 13 6.92 -7.95 -15.21
C LEU A 13 5.72 -8.71 -15.79
N ALA A 14 5.88 -10.01 -16.03
CA ALA A 14 4.78 -10.86 -16.48
C ALA A 14 3.69 -10.98 -15.41
N GLY A 15 4.07 -11.21 -14.16
CA GLY A 15 3.16 -11.24 -13.02
C GLY A 15 2.39 -9.93 -12.87
N TRP A 16 3.08 -8.80 -12.96
CA TRP A 16 2.45 -7.48 -12.91
C TRP A 16 1.41 -7.30 -14.03
N LYS A 17 1.77 -7.65 -15.29
CA LYS A 17 0.83 -7.56 -16.43
C LYS A 17 -0.42 -8.42 -16.23
N VAL A 18 -0.28 -9.60 -15.63
CA VAL A 18 -1.39 -10.50 -15.32
C VAL A 18 -2.27 -9.89 -14.24
N VAL A 19 -1.70 -9.51 -13.09
CA VAL A 19 -2.46 -8.95 -11.95
C VAL A 19 -3.24 -7.70 -12.34
N ARG A 20 -2.64 -6.85 -13.19
CA ARG A 20 -3.30 -5.64 -13.69
C ARG A 20 -4.58 -5.92 -14.48
N ARG A 21 -4.66 -7.07 -15.17
CA ARG A 21 -5.80 -7.46 -16.02
C ARG A 21 -6.84 -8.32 -15.30
N LEU A 22 -6.49 -8.89 -14.15
CA LEU A 22 -7.43 -9.73 -13.41
C LEU A 22 -8.60 -8.90 -12.88
N PRO A 23 -9.84 -9.43 -12.90
CA PRO A 23 -10.93 -8.88 -12.13
C PRO A 23 -10.53 -8.73 -10.64
N GLU A 24 -10.93 -7.61 -10.03
CA GLU A 24 -10.51 -7.32 -8.65
C GLU A 24 -10.83 -8.43 -7.65
N PRO A 25 -12.02 -9.05 -7.64
CA PRO A 25 -12.32 -10.12 -6.69
C PRO A 25 -11.37 -11.33 -6.80
N ILE A 26 -10.95 -11.64 -8.04
CA ILE A 26 -10.01 -12.73 -8.30
C ILE A 26 -8.62 -12.36 -7.79
N ALA A 27 -8.12 -11.17 -8.16
CA ALA A 27 -6.84 -10.69 -7.68
C ALA A 27 -6.80 -10.66 -6.14
N ARG A 28 -7.83 -10.12 -5.50
CA ARG A 28 -7.97 -10.05 -4.05
C ARG A 28 -7.92 -11.44 -3.40
N THR A 29 -8.60 -12.41 -3.98
CA THR A 29 -8.61 -13.79 -3.47
C THR A 29 -7.24 -14.45 -3.58
N LEU A 30 -6.57 -14.30 -4.73
CA LEU A 30 -5.24 -14.86 -4.96
C LEU A 30 -4.19 -14.27 -4.01
N PHE A 31 -4.19 -12.95 -3.83
CA PHE A 31 -3.26 -12.28 -2.92
C PHE A 31 -3.53 -12.65 -1.46
N ARG A 32 -4.79 -12.85 -1.08
CA ARG A 32 -5.16 -13.33 0.25
C ARG A 32 -4.65 -14.76 0.51
N TRP A 33 -4.82 -15.67 -0.46
CA TRP A 33 -4.25 -17.00 -0.36
C TRP A 33 -2.73 -17.01 -0.32
N GLY A 34 -2.09 -16.17 -1.15
CA GLY A 34 -0.64 -15.96 -1.10
C GLY A 34 -0.16 -15.46 0.26
N ALA A 35 -0.88 -14.53 0.87
CA ALA A 35 -0.59 -14.03 2.22
C ALA A 35 -0.71 -15.12 3.29
N ASP A 36 -1.77 -15.93 3.22
CA ASP A 36 -2.00 -17.04 4.15
C ASP A 36 -0.90 -18.09 4.03
N TYR A 37 -0.51 -18.43 2.80
CA TYR A 37 0.59 -19.34 2.55
C TYR A 37 1.94 -18.78 3.05
N ALA A 38 2.30 -17.56 2.66
CA ALA A 38 3.56 -16.92 3.04
C ALA A 38 3.72 -16.73 4.55
N SER A 39 2.61 -16.45 5.24
CA SER A 39 2.61 -16.31 6.71
C SER A 39 2.45 -17.64 7.45
N SER A 40 2.37 -18.78 6.75
CA SER A 40 1.96 -20.07 7.34
C SER A 40 0.67 -19.93 8.16
N ASN A 41 -0.30 -19.22 7.59
CA ASN A 41 -1.57 -18.85 8.25
C ASN A 41 -1.35 -18.15 9.61
N GLY A 42 -0.38 -17.25 9.68
CA GLY A 42 -0.01 -16.48 10.86
C GLY A 42 0.86 -17.19 11.89
N ARG A 43 1.40 -18.38 11.56
CA ARG A 43 2.34 -19.10 12.44
C ARG A 43 3.78 -18.66 12.26
N GLY A 44 4.14 -18.23 11.04
CA GLY A 44 5.48 -17.75 10.68
C GLY A 44 5.68 -16.26 10.98
N MET A 45 6.64 -15.65 10.27
CA MET A 45 6.92 -14.21 10.31
C MET A 45 7.40 -13.71 11.68
N GLU A 46 8.45 -14.34 12.22
CA GLU A 46 8.97 -14.00 13.57
C GLU A 46 9.42 -12.55 13.70
N GLY A 47 9.98 -11.96 12.64
CA GLY A 47 10.32 -10.54 12.62
C GLY A 47 9.09 -9.64 12.79
N LEU A 48 8.01 -9.95 12.04
CA LEU A 48 6.75 -9.23 12.17
C LEU A 48 6.13 -9.39 13.57
N ARG A 49 6.18 -10.61 14.15
CA ARG A 49 5.70 -10.86 15.51
C ARG A 49 6.40 -9.97 16.54
N ARG A 50 7.72 -9.89 16.47
CA ARG A 50 8.51 -9.04 17.36
C ARG A 50 8.16 -7.55 17.20
N ASN A 51 7.93 -7.10 15.98
CA ASN A 51 7.53 -5.71 15.73
C ASN A 51 6.13 -5.42 16.26
N LEU A 52 5.17 -6.32 16.00
CA LEU A 52 3.82 -6.20 16.55
C LEU A 52 3.82 -6.21 18.08
N ALA A 53 4.66 -7.08 18.70
CA ALA A 53 4.77 -7.15 20.15
C ALA A 53 5.22 -5.82 20.80
N ARG A 54 6.01 -5.02 20.08
CA ARG A 54 6.41 -3.68 20.57
C ARG A 54 5.25 -2.68 20.56
N VAL A 55 4.23 -2.92 19.73
CA VAL A 55 3.10 -2.00 19.59
C VAL A 55 1.92 -2.42 20.47
N VAL A 56 1.56 -3.71 20.44
CA VAL A 56 0.34 -4.20 21.11
C VAL A 56 0.62 -5.00 22.38
N GLY A 57 1.88 -5.22 22.73
CA GLY A 57 2.30 -6.15 23.78
C GLY A 57 2.40 -7.61 23.29
N PRO A 58 3.35 -8.39 23.82
CA PRO A 58 3.60 -9.75 23.33
C PRO A 58 2.40 -10.69 23.53
N GLU A 59 1.63 -10.51 24.59
CA GLU A 59 0.42 -11.29 24.90
C GLU A 59 -0.72 -11.09 23.88
N ASN A 60 -0.73 -9.97 23.19
CA ASN A 60 -1.75 -9.61 22.22
C ASN A 60 -1.39 -9.98 20.77
N VAL A 61 -0.19 -10.53 20.53
CA VAL A 61 0.25 -10.95 19.20
C VAL A 61 -0.35 -12.30 18.87
N THR A 62 -1.60 -12.26 18.43
CA THR A 62 -2.33 -13.46 18.00
C THR A 62 -1.90 -13.91 16.59
N ARG A 63 -2.20 -15.18 16.26
CA ARG A 63 -2.04 -15.69 14.89
C ARG A 63 -2.88 -14.91 13.88
N ALA A 64 -4.08 -14.51 14.29
CA ALA A 64 -4.97 -13.71 13.45
C ALA A 64 -4.32 -12.35 13.13
N LEU A 65 -3.78 -11.66 14.12
CA LEU A 65 -3.11 -10.37 13.93
C LEU A 65 -1.95 -10.47 12.94
N VAL A 66 -1.08 -11.48 13.08
CA VAL A 66 0.04 -11.71 12.15
C VAL A 66 -0.45 -12.00 10.73
N ARG A 67 -1.40 -12.91 10.57
CA ARG A 67 -1.99 -13.25 9.29
C ARG A 67 -2.63 -12.03 8.62
N ASP A 68 -3.41 -11.26 9.36
CA ASP A 68 -4.15 -10.13 8.82
C ASP A 68 -3.23 -8.95 8.49
N SER A 69 -2.11 -8.80 9.21
CA SER A 69 -1.03 -7.87 8.85
C SER A 69 -0.39 -8.25 7.51
N VAL A 70 -0.09 -9.52 7.27
CA VAL A 70 0.46 -9.99 5.98
C VAL A 70 -0.56 -9.84 4.86
N ARG A 71 -1.84 -10.14 5.11
CA ARG A 71 -2.93 -9.90 4.15
C ARG A 71 -3.07 -8.43 3.78
N SER A 72 -2.92 -7.52 4.75
CA SER A 72 -2.94 -6.08 4.53
C SER A 72 -1.78 -5.64 3.64
N TYR A 73 -0.56 -6.12 3.91
CA TYR A 73 0.62 -5.86 3.10
C TYR A 73 0.47 -6.39 1.67
N MET A 74 -0.01 -7.62 1.51
CA MET A 74 -0.24 -8.20 0.18
C MET A 74 -1.35 -7.50 -0.59
N ARG A 75 -2.37 -6.96 0.10
CA ARG A 75 -3.40 -6.12 -0.52
C ARG A 75 -2.81 -4.84 -1.07
N TYR A 76 -1.93 -4.16 -0.31
CA TYR A 76 -1.22 -2.98 -0.79
C TYR A 76 -0.50 -3.26 -2.13
N TRP A 77 0.27 -4.36 -2.22
CA TRP A 77 0.95 -4.74 -3.45
C TRP A 77 0.00 -5.06 -4.60
N MET A 78 -1.10 -5.73 -4.31
CA MET A 78 -2.14 -5.99 -5.32
C MET A 78 -2.69 -4.67 -5.89
N GLU A 79 -3.00 -3.73 -5.02
CA GLU A 79 -3.51 -2.42 -5.39
C GLU A 79 -2.48 -1.62 -6.18
N ALA A 80 -1.21 -1.60 -5.76
CA ALA A 80 -0.11 -0.94 -6.45
C ALA A 80 0.10 -1.52 -7.87
N PHE A 81 0.07 -2.84 -8.02
CA PHE A 81 0.18 -3.48 -9.35
C PHE A 81 -1.01 -3.15 -10.27
N ARG A 82 -2.18 -2.91 -9.73
CA ARG A 82 -3.39 -2.57 -10.47
C ARG A 82 -3.53 -1.08 -10.74
N LEU A 83 -2.82 -0.23 -10.00
CA LEU A 83 -2.94 1.22 -10.07
C LEU A 83 -2.87 1.78 -11.51
N PRO A 84 -1.95 1.34 -12.39
CA PRO A 84 -1.92 1.84 -13.76
C PRO A 84 -3.17 1.52 -14.60
N ALA A 85 -4.00 0.58 -14.16
CA ALA A 85 -5.26 0.24 -14.84
C ALA A 85 -6.48 0.97 -14.27
N ILE A 86 -6.39 1.47 -13.04
CA ILE A 86 -7.54 2.05 -12.32
C ILE A 86 -7.40 3.55 -12.05
N HIS A 87 -6.22 4.14 -12.20
CA HIS A 87 -5.99 5.56 -11.89
C HIS A 87 -6.83 6.52 -12.73
N GLY A 88 -7.28 6.11 -13.92
CA GLY A 88 -8.16 6.88 -14.80
C GLY A 88 -9.66 6.58 -14.61
N ASP A 89 -10.05 5.72 -13.68
CA ASP A 89 -11.44 5.44 -13.35
C ASP A 89 -12.06 6.62 -12.60
N ALA A 90 -13.07 7.26 -13.21
CA ALA A 90 -13.79 8.38 -12.60
C ALA A 90 -14.38 8.04 -11.23
N GLY A 91 -14.86 6.79 -11.03
CA GLY A 91 -15.36 6.33 -9.75
C GLY A 91 -14.29 6.13 -8.68
N LEU A 92 -13.01 6.03 -9.04
CA LEU A 92 -11.93 5.91 -8.06
C LEU A 92 -11.81 7.17 -7.22
N HIS A 93 -11.82 8.35 -7.85
CA HIS A 93 -11.73 9.62 -7.15
C HIS A 93 -12.87 9.81 -6.15
N GLU A 94 -14.10 9.53 -6.54
CA GLU A 94 -15.27 9.59 -5.65
C GLU A 94 -15.16 8.63 -4.48
N ARG A 95 -14.71 7.38 -4.71
CA ARG A 95 -14.50 6.40 -3.65
C ARG A 95 -13.42 6.85 -2.67
N LEU A 96 -12.33 7.44 -3.15
CA LEU A 96 -11.27 7.97 -2.29
C LEU A 96 -11.78 9.16 -1.49
N LEU A 97 -12.49 10.09 -2.14
CA LEU A 97 -13.06 11.26 -1.50
C LEU A 97 -14.06 10.90 -0.39
N SER A 98 -14.94 9.92 -0.65
CA SER A 98 -15.94 9.47 0.33
C SER A 98 -15.35 8.77 1.55
N GLY A 99 -14.12 8.27 1.45
CA GLY A 99 -13.41 7.62 2.56
C GLY A 99 -12.48 8.54 3.35
N LEU A 100 -12.36 9.81 2.96
CA LEU A 100 -11.50 10.78 3.64
C LEU A 100 -12.26 11.53 4.74
N GLU A 101 -11.64 11.60 5.90
CA GLU A 101 -12.09 12.43 7.02
C GLU A 101 -11.10 13.59 7.22
N GLY A 102 -11.59 14.78 7.58
CA GLY A 102 -10.75 15.94 7.84
C GLY A 102 -10.24 16.67 6.59
N LEU A 103 -10.81 16.38 5.41
CA LEU A 103 -10.41 17.02 4.15
C LEU A 103 -10.55 18.54 4.22
N GLU A 104 -11.52 19.05 4.96
CA GLU A 104 -11.76 20.48 5.18
C GLU A 104 -10.56 21.21 5.80
N HIS A 105 -9.79 20.53 6.65
CA HIS A 105 -8.55 21.10 7.23
C HIS A 105 -7.45 21.21 6.17
N PHE A 106 -7.38 20.23 5.29
CA PHE A 106 -6.42 20.26 4.19
C PHE A 106 -6.79 21.33 3.16
N ASP A 107 -8.06 21.44 2.79
CA ASP A 107 -8.58 22.45 1.89
C ASP A 107 -8.30 23.87 2.41
N ALA A 108 -8.58 24.12 3.68
CA ALA A 108 -8.29 25.40 4.32
C ALA A 108 -6.77 25.73 4.30
N SER A 109 -5.93 24.73 4.53
CA SER A 109 -4.48 24.89 4.46
C SER A 109 -4.00 25.18 3.04
N ALA A 110 -4.48 24.42 2.05
CA ALA A 110 -4.14 24.61 0.64
C ALA A 110 -4.56 26.02 0.14
N GLN A 111 -5.76 26.49 0.53
CA GLN A 111 -6.29 27.80 0.16
C GLN A 111 -5.57 28.96 0.85
N SER A 112 -4.82 28.71 1.92
CA SER A 112 -4.08 29.76 2.65
C SER A 112 -2.96 30.43 1.85
N GLY A 113 -2.54 29.83 0.72
CA GLY A 113 -1.44 30.31 -0.13
C GLY A 113 -0.05 30.11 0.47
N ARG A 114 0.08 29.51 1.65
CA ARG A 114 1.36 29.27 2.34
C ARG A 114 1.99 27.92 2.01
N GLY A 115 1.30 27.09 1.24
CA GLY A 115 1.67 25.70 1.01
C GLY A 115 1.31 24.80 2.21
N THR A 116 1.34 23.49 1.98
CA THR A 116 1.00 22.49 2.98
C THR A 116 2.05 21.40 3.01
N ILE A 117 2.52 21.05 4.19
CA ILE A 117 3.42 19.91 4.40
C ILE A 117 2.60 18.77 5.03
N LEU A 118 2.53 17.64 4.34
CA LEU A 118 1.88 16.42 4.83
C LEU A 118 2.94 15.46 5.34
N ALA A 119 2.96 15.22 6.64
CA ALA A 119 3.79 14.18 7.24
C ALA A 119 2.97 12.89 7.34
N LEU A 120 3.31 11.90 6.52
CA LEU A 120 2.59 10.63 6.47
C LEU A 120 3.43 9.51 7.10
N PRO A 121 2.84 8.67 7.97
CA PRO A 121 3.50 7.46 8.41
C PRO A 121 3.59 6.47 7.24
N HIS A 122 4.56 5.54 7.30
CA HIS A 122 4.67 4.48 6.31
C HIS A 122 3.62 3.38 6.56
N SER A 123 2.35 3.74 6.41
CA SER A 123 1.19 2.87 6.63
C SER A 123 0.09 3.16 5.61
N GLY A 124 -0.83 2.20 5.44
CA GLY A 124 -1.91 2.32 4.47
C GLY A 124 -1.43 2.21 3.02
N ASN A 125 -2.19 2.76 2.09
CA ASN A 125 -1.85 2.81 0.67
C ASN A 125 -1.54 4.25 0.25
N TRP A 126 -0.29 4.65 0.42
CA TRP A 126 0.19 5.99 0.10
C TRP A 126 0.26 6.25 -1.42
N ASP A 127 0.32 5.22 -2.27
CA ASP A 127 0.20 5.38 -3.73
C ASP A 127 -1.21 5.88 -4.10
N MET A 128 -2.25 5.32 -3.47
CA MET A 128 -3.63 5.79 -3.65
C MET A 128 -3.80 7.22 -3.12
N ALA A 129 -3.16 7.56 -2.01
CA ALA A 129 -3.14 8.94 -1.50
C ALA A 129 -2.48 9.89 -2.52
N GLY A 130 -1.39 9.48 -3.16
CA GLY A 130 -0.74 10.22 -4.23
C GLY A 130 -1.64 10.45 -5.44
N VAL A 131 -2.35 9.42 -5.88
CA VAL A 131 -3.33 9.53 -6.98
C VAL A 131 -4.46 10.51 -6.62
N PHE A 132 -4.96 10.44 -5.40
CA PHE A 132 -5.95 11.39 -4.90
C PHE A 132 -5.43 12.83 -4.92
N LEU A 133 -4.24 13.05 -4.36
CA LEU A 133 -3.64 14.39 -4.27
C LEU A 133 -3.43 15.00 -5.66
N VAL A 134 -2.91 14.24 -6.62
CA VAL A 134 -2.73 14.71 -8.00
C VAL A 134 -4.07 15.05 -8.64
N GLY A 135 -5.08 14.20 -8.45
CA GLY A 135 -6.41 14.42 -9.03
C GLY A 135 -7.18 15.58 -8.41
N HIS A 136 -6.97 15.87 -7.12
CA HIS A 136 -7.75 16.86 -6.38
C HIS A 136 -7.04 18.22 -6.28
N TYR A 137 -5.72 18.23 -6.07
CA TYR A 137 -4.95 19.47 -5.85
C TYR A 137 -3.89 19.74 -6.94
N GLY A 138 -3.65 18.80 -7.84
CA GLY A 138 -2.63 18.93 -8.87
C GLY A 138 -1.25 18.42 -8.42
N GLN A 139 -0.20 18.97 -8.97
CA GLN A 139 1.17 18.52 -8.71
C GLN A 139 1.62 18.81 -7.28
N PHE A 140 2.32 17.85 -6.68
CA PHE A 140 2.96 17.98 -5.38
C PHE A 140 4.37 17.39 -5.39
N THR A 141 5.20 17.77 -4.43
CA THR A 141 6.52 17.20 -4.23
C THR A 141 6.47 16.20 -3.11
N THR A 142 7.06 15.01 -3.32
CA THR A 142 7.21 13.99 -2.28
C THR A 142 8.67 13.84 -1.90
N CYS A 143 8.92 13.60 -0.61
CA CYS A 143 10.24 13.29 -0.07
C CYS A 143 10.15 12.01 0.77
N LEU A 144 11.03 11.06 0.50
CA LEU A 144 11.19 9.86 1.32
C LEU A 144 12.37 10.06 2.27
N LEU A 145 12.09 10.04 3.55
CA LEU A 145 13.13 10.02 4.58
C LEU A 145 13.56 8.57 4.81
N TYR A 146 14.80 8.27 4.43
CA TYR A 146 15.43 6.99 4.77
C TYR A 146 15.99 7.07 6.19
N THR A 147 15.98 5.96 6.90
CA THR A 147 16.47 5.89 8.29
C THR A 147 17.95 6.26 8.44
N SER A 148 18.74 6.17 7.37
CA SER A 148 20.13 6.64 7.32
C SER A 148 20.27 8.16 7.36
N ASP A 149 19.22 8.89 7.02
CA ASP A 149 19.24 10.36 6.91
C ASP A 149 18.61 11.03 8.15
N ALA A 150 18.09 10.22 9.06
CA ALA A 150 17.45 10.67 10.30
C ALA A 150 18.39 10.60 11.53
N ALA A 151 19.70 10.41 11.33
CA ALA A 151 20.70 10.34 12.39
C ALA A 151 21.43 11.67 12.56
#